data_e0f25a66f9a64257f3df8f1b0bb09fb0
#
_entry.id   e0f25a66f9a64257f3df8f1b0bb09fb0
#
_cell.length_a   1.000
_cell.length_b   1.000
_cell.length_c   1.000
_cell.angle_alpha   90.00
_cell.angle_beta   90.00
_cell.angle_gamma   90.00
#
_symmetry.space_group_name_H-M   'P 1'
#
loop_
_entity.id
_entity.type
_entity.pdbx_description
1 polymer ?
#
loop_
_entity_poly.entity_id
_entity_poly.type
_entity_poly.pdbx_seq_one_letter_code
_entity_poly.pdbx_strand_id
1 'polypeptide(L)'
;PTSREGIIDSALLILHDWSHFIALEPEEIDSERGVIMEELRTRDGASWRSTMKMLQALGKDTKYEHRNLIGYLDGLKGFHHKELEDFYNQWYRPDYQAVVVVGDIDVDAVENKIKTLMSDIPVPAADAARKETITVPDNEDPIISIYTDPEMQGSKIQLFVKRPALPEQMNNLIYGEMFDVIQAYMTTMENARLQEISMKPDAPFLGAGMGSGEIGVIPTLNATTFVAMTQDGKLTQGFEALYTE
;
A
#
# COMPACT_ATOMS: atom_id res chain seq x y z
N PRO A 1 3.51 -15.53 25.39
CA PRO A 1 3.43 -16.94 25.74
C PRO A 1 2.04 -17.27 26.25
N THR A 2 1.36 -18.18 25.59
CA THR A 2 -0.01 -18.65 25.92
C THR A 2 -0.07 -19.37 27.27
N SER A 3 1.09 -19.70 27.86
CA SER A 3 1.22 -20.34 29.16
C SER A 3 0.87 -19.47 30.36
N ARG A 4 0.73 -18.13 30.17
CA ARG A 4 0.29 -17.23 31.23
C ARG A 4 -1.23 -17.27 31.31
N GLU A 5 -1.74 -17.56 32.52
CA GLU A 5 -3.19 -17.57 32.77
C GLU A 5 -3.83 -16.22 32.44
N GLY A 6 -4.97 -16.25 31.75
CA GLY A 6 -5.73 -15.04 31.36
C GLY A 6 -5.13 -14.20 30.22
N ILE A 7 -3.99 -14.60 29.62
CA ILE A 7 -3.35 -13.77 28.58
C ILE A 7 -4.20 -13.67 27.31
N ILE A 8 -4.89 -14.75 26.93
CA ILE A 8 -5.78 -14.75 25.77
C ILE A 8 -6.98 -13.83 26.02
N ASP A 9 -7.58 -13.88 27.21
CA ASP A 9 -8.70 -13.01 27.57
C ASP A 9 -8.30 -11.55 27.55
N SER A 10 -7.11 -11.23 28.08
CA SER A 10 -6.57 -9.86 28.03
C SER A 10 -6.29 -9.39 26.61
N ALA A 11 -5.76 -10.27 25.75
CA ALA A 11 -5.50 -9.93 24.36
C ALA A 11 -6.79 -9.70 23.56
N LEU A 12 -7.80 -10.54 23.77
CA LEU A 12 -9.12 -10.39 23.14
C LEU A 12 -9.83 -9.11 23.62
N LEU A 13 -9.71 -8.75 24.90
CA LEU A 13 -10.26 -7.52 25.44
C LEU A 13 -9.61 -6.29 24.79
N ILE A 14 -8.29 -6.28 24.61
CA ILE A 14 -7.59 -5.19 23.92
C ILE A 14 -8.08 -5.08 22.46
N LEU A 15 -8.25 -6.21 21.76
CA LEU A 15 -8.79 -6.20 20.40
C LEU A 15 -10.23 -5.68 20.34
N HIS A 16 -11.06 -6.05 21.32
CA HIS A 16 -12.41 -5.54 21.45
C HIS A 16 -12.42 -4.01 21.61
N ASP A 17 -11.64 -3.49 22.53
CA ASP A 17 -11.58 -2.03 22.78
C ASP A 17 -11.05 -1.28 21.56
N TRP A 18 -10.04 -1.83 20.87
CA TRP A 18 -9.52 -1.23 19.63
C TRP A 18 -10.51 -1.28 18.48
N SER A 19 -11.39 -2.28 18.46
CA SER A 19 -12.31 -2.47 17.33
C SER A 19 -13.40 -1.41 17.27
N HIS A 20 -13.88 -0.89 18.42
CA HIS A 20 -14.99 0.09 18.45
C HIS A 20 -15.02 1.02 19.66
N PHE A 21 -14.19 0.82 20.68
CA PHE A 21 -14.30 1.50 21.98
C PHE A 21 -13.07 2.33 22.35
N ILE A 22 -12.30 2.81 21.36
CA ILE A 22 -11.18 3.74 21.63
C ILE A 22 -11.76 5.05 22.20
N ALA A 23 -11.20 5.51 23.31
CA ALA A 23 -11.70 6.70 24.01
C ALA A 23 -11.53 8.01 23.23
N LEU A 24 -10.51 8.10 22.37
CA LEU A 24 -10.21 9.28 21.53
C LEU A 24 -10.17 10.59 22.34
N GLU A 25 -9.58 10.56 23.52
CA GLU A 25 -9.46 11.74 24.39
C GLU A 25 -8.70 12.86 23.66
N PRO A 26 -9.22 14.11 23.68
CA PRO A 26 -8.61 15.23 22.93
C PRO A 26 -7.13 15.45 23.23
N GLU A 27 -6.70 15.28 24.46
CA GLU A 27 -5.31 15.45 24.90
C GLU A 27 -4.40 14.37 24.30
N GLU A 28 -4.88 13.14 24.18
CA GLU A 28 -4.15 12.03 23.58
C GLU A 28 -4.07 12.20 22.06
N ILE A 29 -5.15 12.65 21.41
CA ILE A 29 -5.15 12.97 19.98
C ILE A 29 -4.12 14.05 19.67
N ASP A 30 -4.05 15.11 20.46
CA ASP A 30 -3.11 16.21 20.25
C ASP A 30 -1.67 15.79 20.54
N SER A 31 -1.45 14.91 21.50
CA SER A 31 -0.15 14.30 21.78
C SER A 31 0.33 13.46 20.59
N GLU A 32 -0.52 12.56 20.08
CA GLU A 32 -0.21 11.68 18.95
C GLU A 32 -0.02 12.47 17.65
N ARG A 33 -0.72 13.59 17.48
CA ARG A 33 -0.51 14.52 16.35
C ARG A 33 0.96 14.95 16.22
N GLY A 34 1.61 15.23 17.34
CA GLY A 34 3.03 15.57 17.38
C GLY A 34 3.93 14.42 16.89
N VAL A 35 3.59 13.19 17.29
CA VAL A 35 4.31 11.98 16.87
C VAL A 35 4.19 11.75 15.37
N ILE A 36 2.99 11.85 14.80
CA ILE A 36 2.75 11.67 13.36
C ILE A 36 3.44 12.78 12.52
N MET A 37 3.46 14.02 13.02
CA MET A 37 4.19 15.10 12.33
C MET A 37 5.70 14.86 12.33
N GLU A 38 6.25 14.30 13.40
CA GLU A 38 7.67 13.94 13.45
C GLU A 38 7.97 12.72 12.57
N GLU A 39 7.08 11.74 12.48
CA GLU A 39 7.19 10.65 11.53
C GLU A 39 7.18 11.15 10.09
N LEU A 40 6.29 12.08 9.74
CA LEU A 40 6.27 12.72 8.42
C LEU A 40 7.61 13.41 8.13
N ARG A 41 8.16 14.14 9.09
CA ARG A 41 9.44 14.84 8.96
C ARG A 41 10.60 13.87 8.73
N THR A 42 10.63 12.74 9.45
CA THR A 42 11.71 11.75 9.31
C THR A 42 11.63 10.93 8.02
N ARG A 43 10.44 10.84 7.42
CA ARG A 43 10.24 10.17 6.12
C ARG A 43 10.55 11.08 4.93
N ASP A 44 10.64 12.40 5.12
CA ASP A 44 10.85 13.36 4.03
C ASP A 44 12.29 13.34 3.49
N GLY A 45 12.61 12.30 2.73
CA GLY A 45 13.85 12.16 1.95
C GLY A 45 13.58 12.13 0.45
N ALA A 46 14.62 12.31 -0.36
CA ALA A 46 14.51 12.36 -1.83
C ALA A 46 13.78 11.14 -2.42
N SER A 47 14.03 9.96 -1.88
CA SER A 47 13.36 8.72 -2.31
C SER A 47 11.85 8.75 -2.05
N TRP A 48 11.43 9.26 -0.90
CA TRP A 48 10.03 9.43 -0.56
C TRP A 48 9.35 10.45 -1.46
N ARG A 49 9.96 11.62 -1.65
CA ARG A 49 9.44 12.68 -2.54
C ARG A 49 9.28 12.17 -3.98
N SER A 50 10.28 11.41 -4.48
CA SER A 50 10.21 10.75 -5.79
C SER A 50 9.05 9.74 -5.88
N THR A 51 8.86 8.93 -4.85
CA THR A 51 7.76 7.95 -4.79
C THR A 51 6.40 8.67 -4.80
N MET A 52 6.25 9.75 -4.07
CA MET A 52 5.01 10.54 -4.08
C MET A 52 4.71 11.13 -5.47
N LYS A 53 5.73 11.62 -6.19
CA LYS A 53 5.57 12.09 -7.58
C LYS A 53 5.16 10.98 -8.54
N MET A 54 5.74 9.80 -8.38
CA MET A 54 5.35 8.61 -9.15
C MET A 54 3.89 8.22 -8.88
N LEU A 55 3.47 8.16 -7.62
CA LEU A 55 2.10 7.81 -7.25
C LEU A 55 1.08 8.84 -7.74
N GLN A 56 1.44 10.14 -7.72
CA GLN A 56 0.62 11.20 -8.32
C GLN A 56 0.39 10.97 -9.82
N ALA A 57 1.44 10.62 -10.56
CA ALA A 57 1.34 10.34 -11.99
C ALA A 57 0.51 9.07 -12.27
N LEU A 58 0.70 8.01 -11.49
CA LEU A 58 -0.03 6.75 -11.63
C LEU A 58 -1.51 6.87 -11.23
N GLY A 59 -1.80 7.65 -10.19
CA GLY A 59 -3.16 7.90 -9.70
C GLY A 59 -3.85 9.11 -10.33
N LYS A 60 -3.30 9.66 -11.42
CA LYS A 60 -3.82 10.85 -12.09
C LYS A 60 -5.33 10.79 -12.32
N ASP A 61 -6.01 11.92 -12.15
CA ASP A 61 -7.44 12.10 -12.28
C ASP A 61 -8.29 11.30 -11.27
N THR A 62 -7.68 10.83 -10.18
CA THR A 62 -8.36 10.13 -9.08
C THR A 62 -8.02 10.72 -7.72
N LYS A 63 -8.70 10.26 -6.68
CA LYS A 63 -8.35 10.63 -5.30
C LYS A 63 -6.93 10.20 -4.91
N TYR A 64 -6.36 9.19 -5.56
CA TYR A 64 -4.98 8.73 -5.29
C TYR A 64 -3.92 9.74 -5.71
N GLU A 65 -4.19 10.59 -6.68
CA GLU A 65 -3.29 11.68 -7.08
C GLU A 65 -2.94 12.62 -5.92
N HIS A 66 -3.89 12.82 -5.00
CA HIS A 66 -3.77 13.77 -3.91
C HIS A 66 -3.73 13.14 -2.53
N ARG A 67 -3.70 11.81 -2.44
CA ARG A 67 -3.63 11.09 -1.15
C ARG A 67 -2.20 10.73 -0.78
N ASN A 68 -1.86 11.02 0.46
CA ASN A 68 -0.66 10.51 1.12
C ASN A 68 -1.10 9.71 2.34
N LEU A 69 -0.59 8.49 2.53
CA LEU A 69 -0.99 7.61 3.63
C LEU A 69 -0.76 8.22 5.01
N ILE A 70 0.37 8.92 5.17
CA ILE A 70 0.68 9.60 6.45
C ILE A 70 -0.03 10.95 6.59
N GLY A 71 -0.71 11.43 5.53
CA GLY A 71 -1.34 12.74 5.49
C GLY A 71 -0.39 13.86 5.05
N TYR A 72 -0.92 15.07 5.08
CA TYR A 72 -0.18 16.30 4.78
C TYR A 72 -0.07 17.14 6.04
N LEU A 73 1.01 17.88 6.18
CA LEU A 73 1.30 18.69 7.38
C LEU A 73 0.15 19.63 7.77
N ASP A 74 -0.45 20.31 6.77
CA ASP A 74 -1.56 21.23 7.04
C ASP A 74 -2.82 20.49 7.51
N GLY A 75 -3.10 19.31 6.93
CA GLY A 75 -4.18 18.44 7.38
C GLY A 75 -3.94 17.93 8.81
N LEU A 76 -2.71 17.45 9.09
CA LEU A 76 -2.34 16.96 10.43
C LEU A 76 -2.45 18.06 11.49
N LYS A 77 -2.09 19.31 11.16
CA LYS A 77 -2.22 20.44 12.09
C LYS A 77 -3.64 20.95 12.26
N GLY A 78 -4.49 20.78 11.24
CA GLY A 78 -5.76 21.48 11.15
C GLY A 78 -7.01 20.65 11.44
N PHE A 79 -6.95 19.30 11.43
CA PHE A 79 -8.15 18.50 11.66
C PHE A 79 -8.67 18.66 13.10
N HIS A 80 -10.00 18.66 13.25
CA HIS A 80 -10.66 18.71 14.57
C HIS A 80 -10.83 17.31 15.14
N HIS A 81 -10.79 17.18 16.47
CA HIS A 81 -10.94 15.90 17.19
C HIS A 81 -12.18 15.13 16.71
N LYS A 82 -13.30 15.87 16.51
CA LYS A 82 -14.56 15.30 16.02
C LYS A 82 -14.44 14.65 14.63
N GLU A 83 -13.56 15.14 13.77
CA GLU A 83 -13.36 14.52 12.44
C GLU A 83 -12.73 13.14 12.56
N LEU A 84 -11.82 12.96 13.53
CA LEU A 84 -11.23 11.66 13.85
C LEU A 84 -12.24 10.71 14.50
N GLU A 85 -13.05 11.21 15.44
CA GLU A 85 -14.15 10.44 16.04
C GLU A 85 -15.17 10.00 14.99
N ASP A 86 -15.59 10.91 14.12
CA ASP A 86 -16.56 10.63 13.05
C ASP A 86 -16.00 9.57 12.07
N PHE A 87 -14.72 9.69 11.70
CA PHE A 87 -14.03 8.69 10.88
C PHE A 87 -14.00 7.33 11.56
N TYR A 88 -13.60 7.28 12.83
CA TYR A 88 -13.53 6.04 13.59
C TYR A 88 -14.89 5.37 13.69
N ASN A 89 -15.91 6.10 14.13
CA ASN A 89 -17.28 5.58 14.26
C ASN A 89 -17.90 5.15 12.93
N GLN A 90 -17.51 5.80 11.81
CA GLN A 90 -18.00 5.44 10.49
C GLN A 90 -17.37 4.17 9.94
N TRP A 91 -16.09 3.92 10.20
CA TRP A 91 -15.32 2.90 9.50
C TRP A 91 -14.88 1.72 10.37
N TYR A 92 -14.72 1.90 11.70
CA TYR A 92 -14.36 0.83 12.64
C TYR A 92 -15.62 0.15 13.15
N ARG A 93 -16.13 -0.76 12.34
CA ARG A 93 -17.40 -1.44 12.58
C ARG A 93 -17.37 -2.90 12.10
N PRO A 94 -18.24 -3.78 12.63
CA PRO A 94 -18.14 -5.23 12.45
C PRO A 94 -18.13 -5.71 11.00
N ASP A 95 -18.84 -5.04 10.08
CA ASP A 95 -18.92 -5.42 8.67
C ASP A 95 -17.66 -5.10 7.86
N TYR A 96 -16.65 -4.44 8.48
CA TYR A 96 -15.32 -4.17 7.93
C TYR A 96 -14.18 -4.77 8.76
N GLN A 97 -14.49 -5.62 9.75
CA GLN A 97 -13.51 -6.22 10.64
C GLN A 97 -13.53 -7.73 10.57
N ALA A 98 -12.39 -8.33 10.81
CA ALA A 98 -12.25 -9.77 11.03
C ALA A 98 -11.28 -10.01 12.18
N VAL A 99 -11.59 -10.97 13.04
CA VAL A 99 -10.70 -11.40 14.12
C VAL A 99 -10.03 -12.71 13.68
N VAL A 100 -8.70 -12.70 13.63
CA VAL A 100 -7.89 -13.88 13.29
C VAL A 100 -7.01 -14.22 14.49
N VAL A 101 -7.11 -15.45 14.98
CA VAL A 101 -6.29 -15.97 16.08
C VAL A 101 -5.56 -17.21 15.60
N VAL A 102 -4.23 -17.20 15.72
CA VAL A 102 -3.37 -18.32 15.31
C VAL A 102 -2.43 -18.69 16.46
N GLY A 103 -2.38 -19.97 16.81
CA GLY A 103 -1.50 -20.46 17.87
C GLY A 103 -1.92 -21.82 18.40
N ASP A 104 -1.25 -22.26 19.45
CA ASP A 104 -1.61 -23.47 20.22
C ASP A 104 -2.75 -23.10 21.19
N ILE A 105 -4.00 -23.27 20.73
CA ILE A 105 -5.22 -22.84 21.43
C ILE A 105 -6.33 -23.89 21.27
N ASP A 106 -7.27 -23.90 22.19
CA ASP A 106 -8.57 -24.52 22.00
C ASP A 106 -9.43 -23.61 21.11
N VAL A 107 -9.63 -24.01 19.85
CA VAL A 107 -10.31 -23.22 18.84
C VAL A 107 -11.76 -22.92 19.22
N ASP A 108 -12.50 -23.93 19.70
CA ASP A 108 -13.92 -23.78 20.07
C ASP A 108 -14.09 -22.84 21.28
N ALA A 109 -13.21 -22.97 22.26
CA ALA A 109 -13.23 -22.11 23.44
C ALA A 109 -12.92 -20.66 23.07
N VAL A 110 -11.91 -20.42 22.23
CA VAL A 110 -11.54 -19.06 21.79
C VAL A 110 -12.62 -18.47 20.87
N GLU A 111 -13.18 -19.22 19.95
CA GLU A 111 -14.30 -18.77 19.09
C GLU A 111 -15.49 -18.32 19.93
N ASN A 112 -15.89 -19.10 20.94
CA ASN A 112 -16.98 -18.75 21.84
C ASN A 112 -16.69 -17.48 22.66
N LYS A 113 -15.45 -17.29 23.11
CA LYS A 113 -15.02 -16.06 23.79
C LYS A 113 -15.13 -14.85 22.86
N ILE A 114 -14.67 -14.95 21.61
CA ILE A 114 -14.77 -13.88 20.62
C ILE A 114 -16.23 -13.52 20.36
N LYS A 115 -17.09 -14.52 20.10
CA LYS A 115 -18.53 -14.29 19.88
C LYS A 115 -19.19 -13.58 21.05
N THR A 116 -18.85 -13.97 22.28
CA THR A 116 -19.41 -13.35 23.48
C THR A 116 -18.92 -11.94 23.65
N LEU A 117 -17.60 -11.73 23.56
CA LEU A 117 -16.96 -10.44 23.80
C LEU A 117 -17.35 -9.39 22.76
N MET A 118 -17.38 -9.76 21.46
CA MET A 118 -17.67 -8.85 20.36
C MET A 118 -19.18 -8.61 20.12
N SER A 119 -20.06 -9.25 20.92
CA SER A 119 -21.51 -9.18 20.71
C SER A 119 -22.16 -7.84 21.06
N ASP A 120 -21.48 -6.99 21.80
CA ASP A 120 -21.92 -5.64 22.20
C ASP A 120 -21.52 -4.54 21.19
N ILE A 121 -20.67 -4.87 20.22
CA ILE A 121 -20.29 -3.93 19.16
C ILE A 121 -21.51 -3.65 18.29
N PRO A 122 -21.89 -2.36 18.09
CA PRO A 122 -23.08 -2.01 17.35
C PRO A 122 -23.05 -2.47 15.90
N VAL A 123 -24.12 -3.11 15.45
CA VAL A 123 -24.29 -3.46 14.03
C VAL A 123 -24.61 -2.19 13.25
N PRO A 124 -23.91 -1.93 12.12
CA PRO A 124 -24.15 -0.73 11.34
C PRO A 124 -25.57 -0.72 10.73
N ALA A 125 -26.13 0.46 10.56
CA ALA A 125 -27.40 0.64 9.86
C ALA A 125 -27.31 0.14 8.40
N ALA A 126 -28.43 -0.27 7.81
CA ALA A 126 -28.47 -0.83 6.45
C ALA A 126 -27.99 0.18 5.38
N ASP A 127 -28.15 1.47 5.63
CA ASP A 127 -27.72 2.59 4.78
C ASP A 127 -26.37 3.18 5.20
N ALA A 128 -25.63 2.52 6.10
CA ALA A 128 -24.31 2.97 6.53
C ALA A 128 -23.36 3.10 5.34
N ALA A 129 -22.47 4.10 5.39
CA ALA A 129 -21.52 4.39 4.34
C ALA A 129 -20.73 3.14 3.91
N ARG A 130 -20.51 2.98 2.61
CA ARG A 130 -19.74 1.89 2.03
C ARG A 130 -18.42 2.40 1.48
N LYS A 131 -17.39 1.54 1.56
CA LYS A 131 -16.08 1.84 0.98
C LYS A 131 -16.23 2.05 -0.53
N GLU A 132 -15.81 3.22 -0.98
CA GLU A 132 -15.77 3.52 -2.41
C GLU A 132 -14.63 2.74 -3.09
N THR A 133 -14.95 2.10 -4.20
CA THR A 133 -13.93 1.51 -5.07
C THR A 133 -13.51 2.56 -6.10
N ILE A 134 -12.28 3.03 -6.01
CA ILE A 134 -11.72 4.03 -6.92
C ILE A 134 -10.89 3.30 -7.96
N THR A 135 -11.31 3.32 -9.22
CA THR A 135 -10.55 2.81 -10.35
C THR A 135 -9.72 3.91 -10.99
N VAL A 136 -8.47 3.59 -11.33
CA VAL A 136 -7.62 4.49 -12.10
C VAL A 136 -7.99 4.32 -13.57
N PRO A 137 -8.34 5.41 -14.29
CA PRO A 137 -8.66 5.33 -15.71
C PRO A 137 -7.42 4.92 -16.52
N ASP A 138 -7.67 4.27 -17.65
CA ASP A 138 -6.62 4.04 -18.63
C ASP A 138 -6.24 5.35 -19.33
N ASN A 139 -5.09 5.37 -20.00
CA ASN A 139 -4.57 6.53 -20.70
C ASN A 139 -4.28 6.17 -22.17
N GLU A 140 -4.75 7.02 -23.09
CA GLU A 140 -4.47 6.86 -24.54
C GLU A 140 -3.03 7.25 -24.85
N ASP A 141 -2.57 8.36 -24.27
CA ASP A 141 -1.20 8.84 -24.40
C ASP A 141 -0.33 8.47 -23.20
N PRO A 142 0.98 8.23 -23.39
CA PRO A 142 1.89 7.98 -22.27
C PRO A 142 1.91 9.12 -21.25
N ILE A 143 1.80 8.79 -19.97
CA ILE A 143 1.98 9.75 -18.87
C ILE A 143 3.48 9.84 -18.58
N ILE A 144 4.05 11.03 -18.78
CA ILE A 144 5.47 11.29 -18.53
C ILE A 144 5.61 12.09 -17.24
N SER A 145 6.34 11.55 -16.28
CA SER A 145 6.68 12.22 -15.02
C SER A 145 8.20 12.33 -14.88
N ILE A 146 8.69 13.56 -14.75
CA ILE A 146 10.11 13.83 -14.53
C ILE A 146 10.25 14.49 -13.16
N TYR A 147 11.11 13.95 -12.34
CA TYR A 147 11.41 14.46 -11.01
C TYR A 147 12.92 14.59 -10.82
N THR A 148 13.35 15.72 -10.28
CA THR A 148 14.74 15.97 -9.91
C THR A 148 14.81 16.42 -8.46
N ASP A 149 15.81 15.94 -7.74
CA ASP A 149 16.03 16.29 -6.35
C ASP A 149 17.54 16.31 -6.07
N PRO A 150 18.07 17.38 -5.44
CA PRO A 150 19.52 17.50 -5.21
C PRO A 150 20.09 16.43 -4.25
N GLU A 151 19.25 15.77 -3.45
CA GLU A 151 19.67 14.69 -2.57
C GLU A 151 19.66 13.31 -3.26
N MET A 152 19.15 13.23 -4.50
CA MET A 152 19.08 11.97 -5.26
C MET A 152 20.49 11.57 -5.73
N GLN A 153 20.84 10.33 -5.48
CA GLN A 153 22.13 9.75 -5.95
C GLN A 153 21.87 8.88 -7.19
N GLY A 154 22.26 9.39 -8.36
CA GLY A 154 22.09 8.70 -9.63
C GLY A 154 20.71 8.91 -10.25
N SER A 155 20.54 8.38 -11.45
CA SER A 155 19.35 8.49 -12.26
C SER A 155 18.62 7.17 -12.34
N LYS A 156 17.29 7.20 -12.19
CA LYS A 156 16.41 6.03 -12.25
C LYS A 156 15.33 6.22 -13.31
N ILE A 157 15.11 5.18 -14.11
CA ILE A 157 14.00 5.09 -15.06
C ILE A 157 13.00 4.07 -14.52
N GLN A 158 11.71 4.38 -14.61
CA GLN A 158 10.64 3.44 -14.33
C GLN A 158 9.60 3.50 -15.45
N LEU A 159 9.29 2.36 -16.04
CA LEU A 159 8.20 2.21 -17.00
C LEU A 159 7.09 1.38 -16.34
N PHE A 160 5.87 1.85 -16.43
CA PHE A 160 4.70 1.17 -15.90
C PHE A 160 3.71 0.87 -17.01
N VAL A 161 3.48 -0.40 -17.26
CA VAL A 161 2.36 -0.86 -18.10
C VAL A 161 1.20 -1.17 -17.16
N LYS A 162 0.28 -0.22 -17.04
CA LYS A 162 -0.89 -0.32 -16.16
C LYS A 162 -1.84 -1.41 -16.63
N ARG A 163 -2.43 -2.10 -15.70
CA ARG A 163 -3.54 -3.03 -15.92
C ARG A 163 -4.49 -3.04 -14.72
N PRO A 164 -5.78 -3.32 -14.92
CA PRO A 164 -6.70 -3.52 -13.80
C PRO A 164 -6.22 -4.66 -12.89
N ALA A 165 -6.49 -4.54 -11.61
CA ALA A 165 -6.36 -5.67 -10.70
C ALA A 165 -7.32 -6.80 -11.13
N LEU A 166 -6.92 -8.05 -10.89
CA LEU A 166 -7.83 -9.18 -11.11
C LEU A 166 -9.05 -9.04 -10.19
N PRO A 167 -10.26 -9.34 -10.69
CA PRO A 167 -11.42 -9.42 -9.81
C PRO A 167 -11.17 -10.38 -8.64
N GLU A 168 -11.56 -9.98 -7.44
CA GLU A 168 -11.32 -10.75 -6.21
C GLU A 168 -11.80 -12.21 -6.32
N GLN A 169 -12.94 -12.42 -7.03
CA GLN A 169 -13.50 -13.75 -7.27
C GLN A 169 -12.57 -14.64 -8.10
N MET A 170 -11.67 -14.07 -8.90
CA MET A 170 -10.73 -14.83 -9.72
C MET A 170 -9.43 -15.15 -8.99
N ASN A 171 -9.05 -14.37 -7.97
CA ASN A 171 -7.82 -14.60 -7.22
C ASN A 171 -7.79 -15.96 -6.51
N ASN A 172 -8.94 -16.46 -6.07
CA ASN A 172 -9.08 -17.74 -5.36
C ASN A 172 -9.40 -18.91 -6.30
N LEU A 173 -9.29 -18.74 -7.61
CA LEU A 173 -9.52 -19.77 -8.60
C LEU A 173 -8.21 -20.22 -9.24
N ILE A 174 -8.24 -21.40 -9.87
CA ILE A 174 -7.09 -21.92 -10.64
C ILE A 174 -6.55 -20.91 -11.67
N TYR A 175 -7.41 -20.03 -12.17
CA TYR A 175 -7.01 -18.97 -13.12
C TYR A 175 -6.09 -17.93 -12.48
N GLY A 176 -6.32 -17.57 -11.21
CA GLY A 176 -5.43 -16.69 -10.44
C GLY A 176 -4.05 -17.31 -10.30
N GLU A 177 -3.99 -18.56 -9.83
CA GLU A 177 -2.74 -19.33 -9.70
C GLU A 177 -2.00 -19.47 -11.04
N MET A 178 -2.71 -19.79 -12.12
CA MET A 178 -2.11 -19.87 -13.46
C MET A 178 -1.56 -18.52 -13.92
N PHE A 179 -2.27 -17.44 -13.64
CA PHE A 179 -1.82 -16.10 -13.97
C PHE A 179 -0.54 -15.75 -13.21
N ASP A 180 -0.47 -16.04 -11.92
CA ASP A 180 0.71 -15.78 -11.08
C ASP A 180 1.92 -16.60 -11.55
N VAL A 181 1.72 -17.86 -11.92
CA VAL A 181 2.77 -18.71 -12.50
C VAL A 181 3.30 -18.12 -13.82
N ILE A 182 2.42 -17.68 -14.72
CA ILE A 182 2.82 -17.04 -15.97
C ILE A 182 3.61 -15.76 -15.71
N GLN A 183 3.14 -14.92 -14.78
CA GLN A 183 3.83 -13.69 -14.40
C GLN A 183 5.22 -13.98 -13.78
N ALA A 184 5.33 -15.02 -12.97
CA ALA A 184 6.60 -15.44 -12.38
C ALA A 184 7.60 -15.89 -13.45
N TYR A 185 7.16 -16.67 -14.46
CA TYR A 185 8.02 -17.06 -15.59
C TYR A 185 8.46 -15.84 -16.41
N MET A 186 7.54 -14.96 -16.79
CA MET A 186 7.85 -13.74 -17.54
C MET A 186 8.88 -12.88 -16.78
N THR A 187 8.62 -12.63 -15.50
CA THR A 187 9.53 -11.87 -14.64
C THR A 187 10.92 -12.49 -14.55
N THR A 188 11.00 -13.82 -14.41
CA THR A 188 12.27 -14.53 -14.32
C THR A 188 13.07 -14.45 -15.63
N MET A 189 12.41 -14.67 -16.76
CA MET A 189 13.04 -14.64 -18.08
C MET A 189 13.56 -13.23 -18.41
N GLU A 190 12.73 -12.22 -18.16
CA GLU A 190 13.08 -10.82 -18.45
C GLU A 190 14.22 -10.34 -17.53
N ASN A 191 14.16 -10.65 -16.24
CA ASN A 191 15.25 -10.31 -15.33
C ASN A 191 16.58 -10.96 -15.70
N ALA A 192 16.56 -12.19 -16.21
CA ALA A 192 17.78 -12.85 -16.72
C ALA A 192 18.37 -12.09 -17.92
N ARG A 193 17.54 -11.64 -18.88
CA ARG A 193 17.97 -10.84 -20.04
C ARG A 193 18.54 -9.48 -19.59
N LEU A 194 17.81 -8.75 -18.73
CA LEU A 194 18.27 -7.46 -18.23
C LEU A 194 19.59 -7.58 -17.47
N GLN A 195 19.77 -8.68 -16.74
CA GLN A 195 21.04 -8.97 -16.06
C GLN A 195 22.18 -9.23 -17.05
N GLU A 196 21.95 -10.01 -18.11
CA GLU A 196 22.94 -10.24 -19.16
C GLU A 196 23.40 -8.93 -19.83
N ILE A 197 22.46 -8.01 -20.07
CA ILE A 197 22.76 -6.69 -20.63
C ILE A 197 23.60 -5.88 -19.66
N SER A 198 23.25 -5.87 -18.36
CA SER A 198 23.97 -5.11 -17.34
C SER A 198 25.43 -5.58 -17.11
N MET A 199 25.75 -6.82 -17.51
CA MET A 199 27.10 -7.38 -17.41
C MET A 199 28.02 -7.02 -18.59
N LYS A 200 27.48 -6.40 -19.66
CA LYS A 200 28.29 -5.99 -20.82
C LYS A 200 29.20 -4.81 -20.47
N PRO A 201 30.41 -4.69 -21.08
CA PRO A 201 31.32 -3.58 -20.82
C PRO A 201 30.73 -2.20 -21.15
N ASP A 202 29.81 -2.15 -22.13
CA ASP A 202 29.13 -0.95 -22.63
C ASP A 202 27.68 -0.87 -22.15
N ALA A 203 27.34 -1.55 -21.05
CA ALA A 203 25.99 -1.60 -20.51
C ALA A 203 25.32 -0.21 -20.44
N PRO A 204 24.06 -0.09 -20.90
CA PRO A 204 23.35 1.20 -20.91
C PRO A 204 22.86 1.61 -19.52
N PHE A 205 22.85 0.68 -18.58
CA PHE A 205 22.42 0.88 -17.19
C PHE A 205 23.34 0.12 -16.22
N LEU A 206 23.38 0.55 -14.98
CA LEU A 206 24.10 -0.09 -13.88
C LEU A 206 23.44 -1.37 -13.40
N GLY A 207 22.14 -1.44 -13.59
CA GLY A 207 21.29 -2.57 -13.30
C GLY A 207 19.87 -2.25 -13.72
N ALA A 208 19.13 -3.29 -14.10
CA ALA A 208 17.73 -3.18 -14.45
C ALA A 208 16.96 -4.41 -13.97
N GLY A 209 15.66 -4.28 -13.87
CA GLY A 209 14.78 -5.36 -13.48
C GLY A 209 13.34 -5.09 -13.84
N MET A 210 12.57 -6.18 -13.92
CA MET A 210 11.13 -6.20 -14.13
C MET A 210 10.43 -6.78 -12.92
N GLY A 211 9.26 -6.24 -12.60
CA GLY A 211 8.32 -6.79 -11.63
C GLY A 211 6.89 -6.67 -12.12
N SER A 212 5.98 -7.44 -11.55
CA SER A 212 4.56 -7.36 -11.85
C SER A 212 3.75 -7.53 -10.56
N GLY A 213 2.74 -6.71 -10.37
CA GLY A 213 1.90 -6.77 -9.16
C GLY A 213 1.14 -5.48 -8.90
N GLU A 214 0.66 -5.36 -7.67
CA GLU A 214 -0.08 -4.20 -7.20
C GLU A 214 0.81 -2.96 -7.11
N ILE A 215 0.21 -1.80 -7.38
CA ILE A 215 0.88 -0.52 -7.22
C ILE A 215 0.61 0.04 -5.83
N GLY A 216 1.39 -0.43 -4.86
CA GLY A 216 1.47 0.16 -3.53
C GLY A 216 0.10 0.47 -2.91
N VAL A 217 -0.26 1.75 -2.83
CA VAL A 217 -1.48 2.23 -2.17
C VAL A 217 -2.69 2.33 -3.10
N ILE A 218 -2.61 1.80 -4.32
CA ILE A 218 -3.70 1.81 -5.31
C ILE A 218 -4.19 0.38 -5.55
N PRO A 219 -5.06 -0.17 -4.70
CA PRO A 219 -5.42 -1.60 -4.73
C PRO A 219 -6.19 -2.04 -5.98
N THR A 220 -6.70 -1.10 -6.77
CA THR A 220 -7.39 -1.37 -8.03
C THR A 220 -6.48 -1.34 -9.25
N LEU A 221 -5.19 -1.04 -9.06
CA LEU A 221 -4.21 -0.90 -10.13
C LEU A 221 -3.07 -1.88 -9.94
N ASN A 222 -2.89 -2.73 -10.91
CA ASN A 222 -1.68 -3.52 -11.10
C ASN A 222 -0.83 -2.90 -12.21
N ALA A 223 0.44 -3.19 -12.21
CA ALA A 223 1.31 -2.87 -13.34
C ALA A 223 2.41 -3.92 -13.53
N THR A 224 2.86 -4.02 -14.77
CA THR A 224 4.17 -4.53 -15.08
C THR A 224 5.12 -3.34 -15.04
N THR A 225 6.13 -3.42 -14.19
CA THR A 225 7.07 -2.33 -13.91
C THR A 225 8.47 -2.73 -14.35
N PHE A 226 9.09 -1.93 -15.18
CA PHE A 226 10.51 -2.05 -15.51
C PHE A 226 11.26 -0.91 -14.83
N VAL A 227 12.40 -1.23 -14.24
CA VAL A 227 13.25 -0.26 -13.53
C VAL A 227 14.67 -0.39 -14.03
N ALA A 228 15.32 0.73 -14.33
CA ALA A 228 16.75 0.77 -14.60
C ALA A 228 17.42 1.91 -13.81
N MET A 229 18.60 1.61 -13.28
CA MET A 229 19.52 2.60 -12.69
C MET A 229 20.58 2.95 -13.72
N THR A 230 20.78 4.24 -13.99
CA THR A 230 21.74 4.71 -14.98
C THR A 230 22.80 5.61 -14.37
N GLN A 231 23.95 5.69 -15.05
CA GLN A 231 24.93 6.75 -14.77
C GLN A 231 24.40 8.10 -15.21
N ASP A 232 24.91 9.16 -14.64
CA ASP A 232 24.59 10.53 -15.06
C ASP A 232 24.93 10.73 -16.55
N GLY A 233 23.99 11.37 -17.25
CA GLY A 233 24.10 11.59 -18.69
C GLY A 233 23.70 10.41 -19.59
N LYS A 234 23.41 9.22 -19.03
CA LYS A 234 23.00 8.03 -19.80
C LYS A 234 21.50 7.71 -19.71
N LEU A 235 20.69 8.64 -19.23
CA LEU A 235 19.26 8.40 -19.02
C LEU A 235 18.53 7.97 -20.30
N THR A 236 18.75 8.67 -21.40
CA THR A 236 18.13 8.35 -22.71
C THR A 236 18.55 6.98 -23.22
N GLN A 237 19.87 6.67 -23.16
CA GLN A 237 20.38 5.38 -23.58
C GLN A 237 19.81 4.23 -22.74
N GLY A 238 19.70 4.42 -21.43
CA GLY A 238 19.10 3.44 -20.53
C GLY A 238 17.60 3.25 -20.80
N PHE A 239 16.89 4.34 -21.13
CA PHE A 239 15.48 4.27 -21.51
C PHE A 239 15.27 3.51 -22.79
N GLU A 240 16.03 3.82 -23.85
CA GLU A 240 15.95 3.14 -25.16
C GLU A 240 16.23 1.64 -25.01
N ALA A 241 17.25 1.27 -24.22
CA ALA A 241 17.57 -0.12 -23.98
C ALA A 241 16.46 -0.86 -23.20
N LEU A 242 15.91 -0.23 -22.17
CA LEU A 242 14.83 -0.81 -21.37
C LEU A 242 13.52 -0.96 -22.15
N TYR A 243 13.25 -0.04 -23.08
CA TYR A 243 12.05 -0.05 -23.92
C TYR A 243 12.12 -1.06 -25.06
N THR A 244 13.33 -1.44 -25.48
CA THR A 244 13.55 -2.35 -26.62
C THR A 244 13.51 -3.82 -26.22
N GLU A 245 13.78 -4.14 -24.95
CA GLU A 245 13.69 -5.49 -24.38
C GLU A 245 12.28 -5.86 -23.97
#